data_f32c159a95e0d1dab0f964b71759cc35
#
_entry.id   f32c159a95e0d1dab0f964b71759cc35
#
_cell.length_a   1.000
_cell.length_b   1.000
_cell.length_c   1.000
_cell.angle_alpha   90.00
_cell.angle_beta   90.00
_cell.angle_gamma   90.00
#
_symmetry.space_group_name_H-M   'P 1'
#
loop_
_entity.id
_entity.type
_entity.pdbx_description
1 polymer ?
#
loop_
_entity_poly.entity_id
_entity_poly.type
_entity_poly.pdbx_seq_one_letter_code
_entity_poly.pdbx_strand_id
1 'polypeptide(L)'
;AQPLRASPAKAYLESRGILAASPALRFHPQTPLGPKGRTRFLPAMIAAVSLDEGPIAIHRTFLSGNSKADFDKPKRALGALGEAAVRLFAPASGKLGLAEGIESAMSAYALTGIPAWATLGNERFGLVSVPESVTELHLFVDHDAGGELAASRGLAAYARDGRTIHVR
;
A
#
# COMPACT_ATOMS: atom_id res chain seq x y z
N ALA A 1 16.36 -7.54 -1.29
CA ALA A 1 15.96 -6.32 -0.56
C ALA A 1 16.32 -6.45 0.92
N GLN A 2 16.72 -5.37 1.54
CA GLN A 2 17.16 -5.29 2.94
C GLN A 2 16.13 -4.55 3.80
N PRO A 3 16.17 -4.68 5.15
CA PRO A 3 15.31 -3.90 6.03
C PRO A 3 15.40 -2.40 5.77
N LEU A 4 14.34 -1.65 6.09
CA LEU A 4 14.30 -0.19 5.88
C LEU A 4 15.28 0.61 6.74
N ARG A 5 15.82 0.04 7.82
CA ARG A 5 16.70 0.75 8.77
C ARG A 5 17.86 1.43 8.03
N ALA A 6 18.11 2.71 8.38
CA ALA A 6 19.18 3.55 7.83
C ALA A 6 19.25 3.55 6.28
N SER A 7 18.09 3.60 5.62
CA SER A 7 18.01 3.58 4.16
C SER A 7 17.33 4.83 3.60
N PRO A 8 17.53 5.18 2.32
CA PRO A 8 16.77 6.22 1.64
C PRO A 8 15.24 6.03 1.72
N ALA A 9 14.77 4.78 1.74
CA ALA A 9 13.34 4.49 1.90
C ALA A 9 12.82 4.87 3.29
N LYS A 10 13.61 4.69 4.34
CA LYS A 10 13.28 5.16 5.69
C LYS A 10 13.22 6.69 5.72
N ALA A 11 14.26 7.36 5.20
CA ALA A 11 14.30 8.82 5.13
C ALA A 11 13.13 9.40 4.31
N TYR A 12 12.74 8.73 3.22
CA TYR A 12 11.58 9.08 2.42
C TYR A 12 10.28 9.04 3.24
N LEU A 13 10.04 7.99 4.01
CA LEU A 13 8.85 7.88 4.86
C LEU A 13 8.86 8.93 5.97
N GLU A 14 10.01 9.15 6.60
CA GLU A 14 10.18 10.17 7.65
C GLU A 14 9.95 11.59 7.13
N SER A 15 10.41 11.91 5.92
CA SER A 15 10.13 13.22 5.28
C SER A 15 8.64 13.48 5.04
N ARG A 16 7.81 12.44 5.10
CA ARG A 16 6.35 12.51 5.00
C ARG A 16 5.65 12.36 6.37
N GLY A 17 6.41 12.43 7.46
CA GLY A 17 5.88 12.29 8.82
C GLY A 17 5.52 10.84 9.21
N ILE A 18 5.93 9.84 8.41
CA ILE A 18 5.63 8.44 8.65
C ILE A 18 6.78 7.80 9.42
N LEU A 19 6.60 7.59 10.72
CA LEU A 19 7.60 7.00 11.61
C LEU A 19 7.41 5.50 11.83
N ALA A 20 6.18 5.00 11.63
CA ALA A 20 5.86 3.59 11.80
C ALA A 20 6.68 2.70 10.87
N ALA A 21 7.05 1.52 11.35
CA ALA A 21 7.71 0.49 10.54
C ALA A 21 6.70 -0.58 10.14
N SER A 22 6.87 -1.14 8.94
CA SER A 22 6.09 -2.27 8.47
C SER A 22 7.00 -3.38 7.93
N PRO A 23 6.77 -4.64 8.28
CA PRO A 23 7.54 -5.77 7.74
C PRO A 23 7.30 -6.00 6.24
N ALA A 24 6.21 -5.46 5.69
CA ALA A 24 5.91 -5.53 4.27
C ALA A 24 6.83 -4.65 3.41
N LEU A 25 7.57 -3.71 4.03
CA LEU A 25 8.42 -2.76 3.33
C LEU A 25 9.90 -3.13 3.47
N ARG A 26 10.63 -3.01 2.37
CA ARG A 26 12.06 -3.25 2.25
C ARG A 26 12.71 -2.15 1.41
N PHE A 27 14.03 -2.06 1.46
CA PHE A 27 14.82 -1.22 0.57
C PHE A 27 15.71 -2.06 -0.36
N HIS A 28 15.84 -1.63 -1.61
CA HIS A 28 16.79 -2.22 -2.55
C HIS A 28 17.57 -1.11 -3.26
N PRO A 29 18.92 -1.10 -3.19
CA PRO A 29 19.71 0.01 -3.72
C PRO A 29 19.78 0.04 -5.26
N GLN A 30 19.58 -1.09 -5.91
CA GLN A 30 19.73 -1.27 -7.36
C GLN A 30 18.55 -2.03 -7.96
N THR A 31 17.37 -1.43 -7.90
CA THR A 31 16.16 -2.02 -8.46
C THR A 31 16.12 -1.78 -9.98
N PRO A 32 15.94 -2.83 -10.79
CA PRO A 32 15.91 -2.68 -12.24
C PRO A 32 14.68 -1.91 -12.71
N LEU A 33 14.90 -1.00 -13.67
CA LEU A 33 13.86 -0.21 -14.32
C LEU A 33 14.16 -0.13 -15.83
N GLY A 34 13.16 -0.44 -16.65
CA GLY A 34 13.24 -0.40 -18.10
C GLY A 34 13.32 -1.77 -18.75
N PRO A 35 13.26 -1.82 -20.10
CA PRO A 35 13.32 -3.06 -20.85
C PRO A 35 14.74 -3.65 -20.86
N LYS A 36 14.83 -4.94 -21.19
CA LYS A 36 16.10 -5.63 -21.40
C LYS A 36 16.95 -4.85 -22.43
N GLY A 37 18.23 -4.66 -22.11
CA GLY A 37 19.18 -3.88 -22.95
C GLY A 37 19.17 -2.36 -22.70
N ARG A 38 18.18 -1.84 -21.99
CA ARG A 38 18.10 -0.42 -21.56
C ARG A 38 17.74 -0.30 -20.07
N THR A 39 18.04 -1.32 -19.29
CA THR A 39 17.75 -1.35 -17.87
C THR A 39 18.63 -0.37 -17.11
N ARG A 40 18.01 0.51 -16.33
CA ARG A 40 18.67 1.33 -15.30
C ARG A 40 18.49 0.66 -13.96
N PHE A 41 19.42 0.89 -13.04
CA PHE A 41 19.34 0.39 -11.67
C PHE A 41 19.23 1.58 -10.72
N LEU A 42 18.14 1.65 -9.98
CA LEU A 42 17.82 2.79 -9.11
C LEU A 42 17.43 2.30 -7.70
N PRO A 43 17.70 3.11 -6.66
CA PRO A 43 17.22 2.79 -5.33
C PRO A 43 15.69 2.83 -5.31
N ALA A 44 15.08 1.87 -4.59
CA ALA A 44 13.64 1.82 -4.43
C ALA A 44 13.23 1.28 -3.07
N MET A 45 12.12 1.80 -2.56
CA MET A 45 11.32 1.11 -1.56
C MET A 45 10.53 0.00 -2.25
N ILE A 46 10.64 -1.19 -1.72
CA ILE A 46 9.95 -2.39 -2.21
C ILE A 46 8.88 -2.77 -1.20
N ALA A 47 7.64 -2.90 -1.66
CA ALA A 47 6.54 -3.39 -0.86
C ALA A 47 6.08 -4.75 -1.38
N ALA A 48 5.92 -5.71 -0.48
CA ALA A 48 5.32 -7.00 -0.82
C ALA A 48 3.82 -6.83 -1.04
N VAL A 49 3.31 -7.33 -2.16
CA VAL A 49 1.88 -7.39 -2.47
C VAL A 49 1.46 -8.83 -2.26
N SER A 50 0.62 -9.08 -1.25
CA SER A 50 0.40 -10.41 -0.70
C SER A 50 -1.08 -10.80 -0.63
N LEU A 51 -1.32 -12.08 -0.80
CA LEU A 51 -2.50 -12.82 -0.36
C LEU A 51 -2.21 -13.52 1.00
N ASP A 52 -3.10 -14.38 1.47
CA ASP A 52 -2.90 -15.15 2.70
C ASP A 52 -1.75 -16.16 2.55
N GLU A 53 -1.59 -16.72 1.35
CA GLU A 53 -0.53 -17.68 1.01
C GLU A 53 0.85 -17.03 0.88
N GLY A 54 0.91 -15.72 0.83
CA GLY A 54 2.17 -14.97 0.75
C GLY A 54 2.24 -13.96 -0.39
N PRO A 55 3.45 -13.44 -0.68
CA PRO A 55 3.64 -12.42 -1.70
C PRO A 55 3.51 -13.00 -3.12
N ILE A 56 2.71 -12.34 -3.96
CA ILE A 56 2.52 -12.70 -5.38
C ILE A 56 3.08 -11.64 -6.34
N ALA A 57 3.31 -10.43 -5.84
CA ALA A 57 3.86 -9.32 -6.61
C ALA A 57 4.66 -8.40 -5.69
N ILE A 58 5.33 -7.42 -6.28
CA ILE A 58 5.95 -6.32 -5.55
C ILE A 58 5.50 -4.98 -6.11
N HIS A 59 5.42 -3.99 -5.24
CA HIS A 59 5.30 -2.59 -5.63
C HIS A 59 6.63 -1.89 -5.35
N ARG A 60 7.10 -1.11 -6.33
CA ARG A 60 8.39 -0.40 -6.29
C ARG A 60 8.12 1.09 -6.29
N THR A 61 8.60 1.79 -5.28
CA THR A 61 8.66 3.26 -5.26
C THR A 61 10.12 3.65 -5.46
N PHE A 62 10.46 4.10 -6.67
CA PHE A 62 11.81 4.54 -7.00
C PHE A 62 12.12 5.87 -6.32
N LEU A 63 13.34 6.00 -5.80
CA LEU A 63 13.78 7.09 -4.95
C LEU A 63 14.96 7.86 -5.55
N SER A 64 15.02 9.14 -5.19
CA SER A 64 16.17 10.02 -5.37
C SER A 64 16.40 10.75 -4.04
N GLY A 65 17.47 10.38 -3.33
CA GLY A 65 17.65 10.83 -1.95
C GLY A 65 16.49 10.41 -1.05
N ASN A 66 15.88 11.37 -0.36
CA ASN A 66 14.73 11.20 0.51
C ASN A 66 13.36 11.54 -0.17
N SER A 67 13.33 11.58 -1.50
CA SER A 67 12.15 11.88 -2.31
C SER A 67 11.86 10.77 -3.32
N LYS A 68 10.67 10.79 -3.91
CA LYS A 68 10.40 9.98 -5.10
C LYS A 68 11.30 10.44 -6.25
N ALA A 69 11.76 9.49 -7.06
CA ALA A 69 12.55 9.80 -8.24
C ALA A 69 11.74 10.67 -9.22
N ASP A 70 12.43 11.64 -9.83
CA ASP A 70 11.84 12.60 -10.77
C ASP A 70 11.81 12.03 -12.19
N PHE A 71 10.83 11.19 -12.45
CA PHE A 71 10.46 10.69 -13.78
C PHE A 71 8.99 10.22 -13.78
N ASP A 72 8.45 10.04 -14.99
CA ASP A 72 7.06 9.56 -15.14
C ASP A 72 6.86 8.21 -14.45
N LYS A 73 5.84 8.14 -13.59
CA LYS A 73 5.44 6.94 -12.84
C LYS A 73 6.59 6.32 -12.02
N PRO A 74 7.09 7.03 -10.98
CA PRO A 74 8.12 6.49 -10.09
C PRO A 74 7.60 5.34 -9.21
N LYS A 75 6.29 5.12 -9.16
CA LYS A 75 5.63 4.00 -8.49
C LYS A 75 5.18 2.98 -9.52
N ARG A 76 5.61 1.73 -9.38
CA ARG A 76 5.30 0.65 -10.35
C ARG A 76 5.17 -0.71 -9.67
N ALA A 77 4.10 -1.41 -10.00
CA ALA A 77 3.98 -2.83 -9.68
C ALA A 77 4.87 -3.69 -10.59
N LEU A 78 5.25 -4.85 -10.11
CA LEU A 78 5.86 -5.95 -10.86
C LEU A 78 5.18 -7.24 -10.44
N GLY A 79 4.53 -7.90 -11.37
CA GLY A 79 3.64 -9.02 -11.17
C GLY A 79 2.16 -8.60 -11.24
N ALA A 80 1.28 -9.58 -11.38
CA ALA A 80 -0.17 -9.37 -11.35
C ALA A 80 -0.63 -9.14 -9.91
N LEU A 81 -1.42 -8.10 -9.68
CA LEU A 81 -1.87 -7.75 -8.33
C LEU A 81 -3.09 -8.59 -7.88
N GLY A 82 -3.96 -9.01 -8.82
CA GLY A 82 -5.15 -9.80 -8.50
C GLY A 82 -5.95 -9.18 -7.35
N GLU A 83 -6.26 -9.98 -6.34
CA GLU A 83 -6.96 -9.58 -5.12
C GLU A 83 -6.02 -9.23 -3.96
N ALA A 84 -4.70 -9.19 -4.20
CA ALA A 84 -3.69 -8.91 -3.19
C ALA A 84 -3.58 -7.43 -2.86
N ALA A 85 -3.05 -7.13 -1.69
CA ALA A 85 -2.75 -5.78 -1.22
C ALA A 85 -1.34 -5.70 -0.61
N VAL A 86 -0.83 -4.49 -0.41
CA VAL A 86 0.30 -4.28 0.50
C VAL A 86 -0.23 -4.34 1.93
N ARG A 87 -0.05 -5.48 2.58
CA ARG A 87 -0.53 -5.76 3.94
C ARG A 87 0.46 -5.19 4.95
N LEU A 88 0.35 -3.87 5.20
CA LEU A 88 1.30 -3.15 6.05
C LEU A 88 1.23 -3.58 7.52
N PHE A 89 0.03 -3.81 8.02
CA PHE A 89 -0.24 -4.21 9.41
C PHE A 89 -1.30 -5.31 9.43
N ALA A 90 -1.15 -6.28 10.32
CA ALA A 90 -2.16 -7.32 10.50
C ALA A 90 -3.46 -6.73 11.04
N PRO A 91 -4.63 -7.19 10.58
CA PRO A 91 -5.91 -6.81 11.18
C PRO A 91 -5.90 -7.07 12.69
N ALA A 92 -6.51 -6.18 13.48
CA ALA A 92 -6.54 -6.29 14.92
C ALA A 92 -7.93 -5.98 15.47
N SER A 93 -8.40 -6.74 16.44
CA SER A 93 -9.71 -6.57 17.08
C SER A 93 -10.87 -6.47 16.08
N GLY A 94 -10.80 -7.25 14.99
CA GLY A 94 -11.80 -7.22 13.92
C GLY A 94 -11.74 -6.00 13.01
N LYS A 95 -10.73 -5.12 13.15
CA LYS A 95 -10.62 -3.88 12.39
C LYS A 95 -9.56 -3.96 11.30
N LEU A 96 -9.86 -3.36 10.15
CA LEU A 96 -8.94 -3.16 9.04
C LEU A 96 -9.29 -1.88 8.30
N GLY A 97 -8.28 -1.16 7.83
CA GLY A 97 -8.40 -0.05 6.91
C GLY A 97 -7.89 -0.40 5.51
N LEU A 98 -8.49 0.18 4.49
CA LEU A 98 -7.99 0.19 3.13
C LEU A 98 -7.71 1.63 2.71
N ALA A 99 -6.57 1.88 2.08
CA ALA A 99 -6.22 3.17 1.50
C ALA A 99 -5.60 2.96 0.11
N GLU A 100 -5.62 3.96 -0.76
CA GLU A 100 -5.08 3.82 -2.11
C GLU A 100 -3.58 3.53 -2.10
N GLY A 101 -2.81 4.34 -1.39
CA GLY A 101 -1.35 4.29 -1.40
C GLY A 101 -0.75 3.77 -0.11
N ILE A 102 0.52 3.36 -0.19
CA ILE A 102 1.30 2.90 0.96
C ILE A 102 1.40 4.03 2.00
N GLU A 103 1.72 5.24 1.56
CA GLU A 103 1.88 6.41 2.43
C GLU A 103 0.55 6.76 3.11
N SER A 104 -0.57 6.75 2.37
CA SER A 104 -1.91 7.00 2.91
C SER A 104 -2.30 5.96 3.95
N ALA A 105 -2.06 4.68 3.68
CA ALA A 105 -2.35 3.60 4.62
C ALA A 105 -1.51 3.70 5.91
N MET A 106 -0.22 4.05 5.79
CA MET A 106 0.64 4.23 6.95
C MET A 106 0.27 5.47 7.76
N SER A 107 -0.11 6.56 7.09
CA SER A 107 -0.60 7.78 7.75
C SER A 107 -1.94 7.54 8.46
N ALA A 108 -2.86 6.82 7.83
CA ALA A 108 -4.12 6.43 8.44
C ALA A 108 -3.89 5.61 9.73
N TYR A 109 -2.98 4.65 9.69
CA TYR A 109 -2.58 3.88 10.87
C TYR A 109 -2.00 4.78 11.97
N ALA A 110 -1.09 5.69 11.63
CA ALA A 110 -0.47 6.59 12.59
C ALA A 110 -1.49 7.52 13.27
N LEU A 111 -2.50 7.99 12.53
CA LEU A 111 -3.51 8.92 13.02
C LEU A 111 -4.65 8.23 13.81
N THR A 112 -5.00 7.01 13.43
CA THR A 112 -6.21 6.35 13.95
C THR A 112 -5.93 5.11 14.81
N GLY A 113 -4.73 4.55 14.72
CA GLY A 113 -4.40 3.25 15.31
C GLY A 113 -5.05 2.05 14.59
N ILE A 114 -5.81 2.27 13.51
CA ILE A 114 -6.46 1.21 12.75
C ILE A 114 -5.46 0.59 11.79
N PRO A 115 -5.17 -0.73 11.88
CA PRO A 115 -4.32 -1.41 10.92
C PRO A 115 -4.80 -1.18 9.50
N ALA A 116 -3.91 -0.84 8.56
CA ALA A 116 -4.33 -0.49 7.22
C ALA A 116 -3.48 -1.18 6.15
N TRP A 117 -4.11 -1.48 5.01
CA TRP A 117 -3.50 -2.03 3.80
C TRP A 117 -3.58 -1.02 2.65
N ALA A 118 -2.62 -1.07 1.73
CA ALA A 118 -2.68 -0.28 0.52
C ALA A 118 -3.22 -1.12 -0.65
N THR A 119 -4.25 -0.60 -1.31
CA THR A 119 -4.87 -1.24 -2.48
C THR A 119 -4.04 -1.08 -3.75
N LEU A 120 -3.21 -0.02 -3.83
CA LEU A 120 -2.37 0.38 -4.97
C LEU A 120 -3.18 0.91 -6.16
N GLY A 121 -4.29 1.55 -5.89
CA GLY A 121 -5.13 2.25 -6.86
C GLY A 121 -6.58 2.34 -6.41
N ASN A 122 -7.25 3.43 -6.77
CA ASN A 122 -8.66 3.66 -6.45
C ASN A 122 -9.58 2.62 -7.12
N GLU A 123 -9.21 2.15 -8.31
CA GLU A 123 -9.92 1.09 -9.05
C GLU A 123 -9.88 -0.26 -8.34
N ARG A 124 -8.98 -0.42 -7.37
CA ARG A 124 -8.79 -1.68 -6.64
C ARG A 124 -9.56 -1.77 -5.33
N PHE A 125 -10.22 -0.69 -4.91
CA PHE A 125 -11.22 -0.78 -3.86
C PHE A 125 -12.36 -1.69 -4.35
N GLY A 126 -12.64 -2.73 -3.58
CA GLY A 126 -13.58 -3.78 -3.96
C GLY A 126 -12.97 -5.01 -4.62
N LEU A 127 -11.69 -4.97 -5.03
CA LEU A 127 -10.97 -6.13 -5.56
C LEU A 127 -10.10 -6.83 -4.51
N VAL A 128 -9.62 -6.09 -3.51
CA VAL A 128 -8.73 -6.64 -2.47
C VAL A 128 -9.49 -7.66 -1.62
N SER A 129 -8.90 -8.84 -1.43
CA SER A 129 -9.44 -9.85 -0.53
C SER A 129 -9.34 -9.41 0.93
N VAL A 130 -10.48 -9.17 1.56
CA VAL A 130 -10.60 -8.77 2.97
C VAL A 130 -11.00 -9.97 3.81
N PRO A 131 -10.21 -10.34 4.86
CA PRO A 131 -10.49 -11.50 5.69
C PRO A 131 -11.89 -11.49 6.30
N GLU A 132 -12.48 -12.66 6.46
CA GLU A 132 -13.80 -12.80 7.08
C GLU A 132 -13.84 -12.34 8.54
N SER A 133 -12.72 -12.45 9.23
CA SER A 133 -12.57 -11.99 10.62
C SER A 133 -12.67 -10.48 10.79
N VAL A 134 -12.63 -9.70 9.68
CA VAL A 134 -12.79 -8.25 9.71
C VAL A 134 -14.27 -7.92 9.77
N THR A 135 -14.70 -7.44 10.93
CA THR A 135 -16.08 -7.01 11.21
C THR A 135 -16.27 -5.49 11.15
N GLU A 136 -15.17 -4.73 11.17
CA GLU A 136 -15.17 -3.28 11.05
C GLU A 136 -14.12 -2.87 9.99
N LEU A 137 -14.61 -2.42 8.82
CA LEU A 137 -13.77 -2.03 7.68
C LEU A 137 -13.81 -0.51 7.51
N HIS A 138 -12.62 0.11 7.41
CA HIS A 138 -12.47 1.55 7.16
C HIS A 138 -11.92 1.78 5.76
N LEU A 139 -12.63 2.57 4.95
CA LEU A 139 -12.18 3.00 3.63
C LEU A 139 -11.63 4.43 3.78
N PHE A 140 -10.31 4.56 3.76
CA PHE A 140 -9.60 5.83 3.78
C PHE A 140 -9.44 6.32 2.35
N VAL A 141 -10.26 7.25 1.93
CA VAL A 141 -10.34 7.75 0.55
C VAL A 141 -10.02 9.25 0.48
N ASP A 142 -9.48 9.69 -0.64
CA ASP A 142 -9.25 11.12 -0.87
C ASP A 142 -10.58 11.87 -1.11
N HIS A 143 -10.64 13.14 -0.75
CA HIS A 143 -11.84 13.97 -0.93
C HIS A 143 -11.90 14.53 -2.35
N ASP A 144 -11.97 13.62 -3.32
CA ASP A 144 -12.11 13.93 -4.74
C ASP A 144 -13.00 12.88 -5.44
N ALA A 145 -13.27 13.09 -6.72
CA ALA A 145 -14.11 12.16 -7.52
C ALA A 145 -13.55 10.74 -7.58
N GLY A 146 -12.22 10.58 -7.54
CA GLY A 146 -11.56 9.26 -7.49
C GLY A 146 -11.84 8.54 -6.18
N GLY A 147 -11.76 9.27 -5.06
CA GLY A 147 -12.07 8.76 -3.73
C GLY A 147 -13.54 8.40 -3.54
N GLU A 148 -14.46 9.22 -4.07
CA GLU A 148 -15.90 8.91 -4.05
C GLU A 148 -16.21 7.61 -4.81
N LEU A 149 -15.58 7.42 -5.97
CA LEU A 149 -15.73 6.19 -6.74
C LEU A 149 -15.10 4.98 -6.04
N ALA A 150 -13.95 5.16 -5.39
CA ALA A 150 -13.31 4.13 -4.57
C ALA A 150 -14.20 3.71 -3.40
N ALA A 151 -14.80 4.69 -2.69
CA ALA A 151 -15.75 4.43 -1.61
C ALA A 151 -16.97 3.64 -2.10
N SER A 152 -17.57 4.04 -3.22
CA SER A 152 -18.71 3.33 -3.82
C SER A 152 -18.36 1.88 -4.16
N ARG A 153 -17.21 1.62 -4.76
CA ARG A 153 -16.72 0.27 -5.08
C ARG A 153 -16.52 -0.57 -3.81
N GLY A 154 -15.88 0.00 -2.80
CA GLY A 154 -15.64 -0.67 -1.53
C GLY A 154 -16.94 -1.00 -0.79
N LEU A 155 -17.89 -0.07 -0.73
CA LEU A 155 -19.20 -0.31 -0.14
C LEU A 155 -19.94 -1.44 -0.85
N ALA A 156 -19.98 -1.42 -2.18
CA ALA A 156 -20.67 -2.46 -2.96
C ALA A 156 -20.04 -3.86 -2.80
N ALA A 157 -18.71 -3.94 -2.76
CA ALA A 157 -18.01 -5.22 -2.76
C ALA A 157 -17.87 -5.84 -1.36
N TYR A 158 -17.75 -5.02 -0.31
CA TYR A 158 -17.43 -5.51 1.05
C TYR A 158 -18.63 -5.55 1.98
N ALA A 159 -19.81 -5.07 1.57
CA ALA A 159 -21.04 -5.18 2.35
C ALA A 159 -21.41 -6.65 2.57
N ARG A 160 -21.60 -7.01 3.83
CA ARG A 160 -22.07 -8.33 4.24
C ARG A 160 -22.64 -8.28 5.67
N ASP A 161 -23.40 -9.29 6.04
CA ASP A 161 -23.91 -9.41 7.41
C ASP A 161 -22.76 -9.47 8.43
N GLY A 162 -22.89 -8.71 9.50
CA GLY A 162 -21.91 -8.64 10.58
C GLY A 162 -20.67 -7.79 10.28
N ARG A 163 -20.62 -7.08 9.15
CA ARG A 163 -19.55 -6.12 8.85
C ARG A 163 -20.08 -4.69 8.78
N THR A 164 -19.50 -3.81 9.58
CA THR A 164 -19.70 -2.37 9.48
C THR A 164 -18.63 -1.76 8.58
N ILE A 165 -19.00 -0.85 7.68
CA ILE A 165 -18.08 -0.14 6.80
C ILE A 165 -18.16 1.35 7.09
N HIS A 166 -17.00 1.96 7.33
CA HIS A 166 -16.84 3.40 7.54
C HIS A 166 -16.06 4.01 6.36
N VAL A 167 -16.62 5.04 5.73
CA VAL A 167 -15.90 5.87 4.75
C VAL A 167 -15.32 7.06 5.50
N ARG A 168 -14.04 7.33 5.30
CA ARG A 168 -13.29 8.38 6.02
C ARG A 168 -12.43 9.21 5.07
#